data_dee67571b91576df33153c4a66a4e234
#
_entry.id   dee67571b91576df33153c4a66a4e234
#
_cell.length_a   1.000
_cell.length_b   1.000
_cell.length_c   1.000
_cell.angle_alpha   90.00
_cell.angle_beta   90.00
_cell.angle_gamma   90.00
#
_symmetry.space_group_name_H-M   'P 1'
#
loop_
_entity.id
_entity.type
_entity.pdbx_description
1 polymer ?
#
loop_
_entity_poly.entity_id
_entity_poly.type
_entity_poly.pdbx_seq_one_letter_code
_entity_poly.pdbx_strand_id
1 'polypeptide(L)'
;MRFVDLFCGIGGFHAALHRLGHECVFATDIDARAAEVYEMNWGQPSGFPVQSDIRKMIDKIPAMDIICAGFPCQPFSKSGAQEGFQDQTRGTLFHDICTLVEKHKPAVLVLENVPNLVAHDNGNTMKVIESKISEMGFKHWWKIISPHKYGTCQIRKRVYIVCIRNDLIRDFDFTFPKERHFDLDIRTVLDDDVDAKYDMTEDEIYWLDMWEDFLKNVNTETKLPGHPIWADCFQGKEELPGNLELYDEAQLIKIGNLWANYGWVKPVDDEMTKEQLIKAISLPPWKQNFILKNRLLYDNNRKFIDKWLKKWRVLDVKE
;
A
#
# COMPACT_ATOMS: atom_id res chain seq x y z
N MET A 1 22.32 2.24 -21.65
CA MET A 1 21.89 0.88 -21.32
C MET A 1 20.41 0.73 -21.66
N ARG A 2 19.98 -0.48 -22.03
CA ARG A 2 18.57 -0.79 -22.32
C ARG A 2 17.89 -1.26 -21.05
N PHE A 3 16.69 -0.77 -20.76
CA PHE A 3 15.94 -1.18 -19.56
C PHE A 3 14.50 -1.58 -19.88
N VAL A 4 13.92 -2.37 -19.00
CA VAL A 4 12.49 -2.65 -18.96
C VAL A 4 11.87 -2.09 -17.68
N ASP A 5 10.62 -1.58 -17.79
CA ASP A 5 9.85 -1.03 -16.66
C ASP A 5 8.63 -1.93 -16.42
N LEU A 6 8.71 -2.81 -15.43
CA LEU A 6 7.69 -3.79 -15.10
C LEU A 6 6.83 -3.27 -13.95
N PHE A 7 5.51 -3.45 -14.07
CA PHE A 7 4.54 -2.84 -13.15
C PHE A 7 4.73 -1.33 -13.11
N CYS A 8 4.86 -0.76 -14.31
CA CYS A 8 5.43 0.56 -14.55
C CYS A 8 4.57 1.72 -13.99
N GLY A 9 3.29 1.48 -13.68
CA GLY A 9 2.39 2.53 -13.28
C GLY A 9 2.36 3.65 -14.34
N ILE A 10 2.62 4.88 -13.92
CA ILE A 10 2.69 6.06 -14.79
C ILE A 10 4.12 6.35 -15.33
N GLY A 11 5.09 5.44 -15.10
CA GLY A 11 6.45 5.56 -15.65
C GLY A 11 7.48 6.23 -14.72
N GLY A 12 7.40 6.00 -13.42
CA GLY A 12 8.36 6.60 -12.47
C GLY A 12 9.81 6.17 -12.72
N PHE A 13 10.06 4.89 -12.97
CA PHE A 13 11.40 4.39 -13.34
C PHE A 13 11.80 4.85 -14.73
N HIS A 14 10.87 4.87 -15.69
CA HIS A 14 11.13 5.42 -17.02
C HIS A 14 11.65 6.85 -16.94
N ALA A 15 10.94 7.74 -16.24
CA ALA A 15 11.32 9.12 -16.08
C ALA A 15 12.74 9.29 -15.50
N ALA A 16 13.08 8.46 -14.50
CA ALA A 16 14.39 8.52 -13.86
C ALA A 16 15.51 8.04 -14.79
N LEU A 17 15.33 6.89 -15.44
CA LEU A 17 16.38 6.30 -16.29
C LEU A 17 16.53 7.01 -17.64
N HIS A 18 15.44 7.52 -18.20
CA HIS A 18 15.49 8.35 -19.42
C HIS A 18 16.33 9.62 -19.21
N ARG A 19 16.18 10.28 -18.04
CA ARG A 19 17.02 11.44 -17.69
C ARG A 19 18.53 11.12 -17.62
N LEU A 20 18.87 9.87 -17.35
CA LEU A 20 20.25 9.37 -17.31
C LEU A 20 20.75 8.88 -18.69
N GLY A 21 19.94 9.03 -19.74
CA GLY A 21 20.29 8.61 -21.10
C GLY A 21 20.15 7.12 -21.35
N HIS A 22 19.34 6.41 -20.57
CA HIS A 22 19.02 5.00 -20.82
C HIS A 22 17.77 4.88 -21.68
N GLU A 23 17.66 3.78 -22.41
CA GLU A 23 16.57 3.49 -23.37
C GLU A 23 15.61 2.46 -22.79
N CYS A 24 14.32 2.82 -22.70
CA CYS A 24 13.27 1.86 -22.37
C CYS A 24 12.92 1.01 -23.59
N VAL A 25 13.01 -0.29 -23.46
CA VAL A 25 12.73 -1.23 -24.57
C VAL A 25 11.47 -2.04 -24.35
N PHE A 26 10.90 -2.01 -23.15
CA PHE A 26 9.63 -2.65 -22.82
C PHE A 26 9.05 -2.05 -21.54
N ALA A 27 7.74 -1.87 -21.49
CA ALA A 27 7.01 -1.49 -20.29
C ALA A 27 5.69 -2.28 -20.21
N THR A 28 5.24 -2.58 -19.00
CA THR A 28 3.97 -3.28 -18.77
C THR A 28 3.36 -2.91 -17.43
N ASP A 29 2.03 -2.72 -17.44
CA ASP A 29 1.19 -2.65 -16.26
C ASP A 29 -0.16 -3.31 -16.55
N ILE A 30 -0.80 -3.88 -15.55
CA ILE A 30 -2.12 -4.49 -15.70
C ILE A 30 -3.24 -3.45 -15.56
N ASP A 31 -2.99 -2.35 -14.87
CA ASP A 31 -3.96 -1.27 -14.67
C ASP A 31 -4.08 -0.44 -15.95
N ALA A 32 -5.31 -0.41 -16.51
CA ALA A 32 -5.59 0.26 -17.77
C ALA A 32 -5.37 1.78 -17.68
N ARG A 33 -5.73 2.42 -16.56
CA ARG A 33 -5.59 3.88 -16.41
C ARG A 33 -4.13 4.28 -16.22
N ALA A 34 -3.38 3.50 -15.46
CA ALA A 34 -1.95 3.73 -15.30
C ALA A 34 -1.20 3.57 -16.64
N ALA A 35 -1.53 2.51 -17.40
CA ALA A 35 -0.95 2.26 -18.71
C ALA A 35 -1.28 3.36 -19.72
N GLU A 36 -2.52 3.87 -19.72
CA GLU A 36 -2.93 5.02 -20.56
C GLU A 36 -2.07 6.25 -20.26
N VAL A 37 -1.92 6.63 -18.99
CA VAL A 37 -1.06 7.75 -18.57
C VAL A 37 0.40 7.50 -18.95
N TYR A 38 0.88 6.28 -18.81
CA TYR A 38 2.22 5.92 -19.24
C TYR A 38 2.40 6.16 -20.75
N GLU A 39 1.47 5.63 -21.57
CA GLU A 39 1.54 5.76 -23.04
C GLU A 39 1.42 7.21 -23.50
N MET A 40 0.63 8.04 -22.82
CA MET A 40 0.55 9.48 -23.10
C MET A 40 1.90 10.19 -22.91
N ASN A 41 2.71 9.78 -21.92
CA ASN A 41 3.99 10.42 -21.61
C ASN A 41 5.16 9.81 -22.39
N TRP A 42 5.16 8.49 -22.60
CA TRP A 42 6.33 7.73 -23.07
C TRP A 42 6.08 6.91 -24.33
N GLY A 43 4.83 6.84 -24.80
CA GLY A 43 4.45 5.97 -25.92
C GLY A 43 4.50 4.47 -25.55
N GLN A 44 4.70 3.67 -26.57
CA GLN A 44 4.80 2.20 -26.47
C GLN A 44 6.23 1.75 -26.81
N PRO A 45 7.15 1.66 -25.86
CA PRO A 45 8.57 1.42 -26.12
C PRO A 45 8.87 0.16 -26.95
N SER A 46 8.05 -0.88 -26.78
CA SER A 46 8.20 -2.16 -27.48
C SER A 46 7.34 -2.30 -28.75
N GLY A 47 6.50 -1.31 -29.04
CA GLY A 47 5.44 -1.42 -30.07
C GLY A 47 4.25 -2.28 -29.65
N PHE A 48 4.25 -2.83 -28.40
CA PHE A 48 3.09 -3.49 -27.81
C PHE A 48 2.38 -2.54 -26.85
N PRO A 49 1.04 -2.68 -26.64
CA PRO A 49 0.32 -1.96 -25.61
C PRO A 49 0.97 -2.15 -24.23
N VAL A 50 1.11 -1.06 -23.47
CA VAL A 50 1.63 -1.11 -22.09
C VAL A 50 0.67 -1.85 -21.16
N GLN A 51 -0.64 -1.70 -21.39
CA GLN A 51 -1.63 -2.49 -20.67
C GLN A 51 -1.51 -3.99 -21.02
N SER A 52 -0.81 -4.72 -20.17
CA SER A 52 -0.64 -6.15 -20.34
C SER A 52 -0.30 -6.88 -19.04
N ASP A 53 -0.64 -8.17 -18.99
CA ASP A 53 -0.20 -9.06 -17.91
C ASP A 53 1.21 -9.57 -18.24
N ILE A 54 2.17 -9.29 -17.37
CA ILE A 54 3.58 -9.72 -17.52
C ILE A 54 3.71 -11.21 -17.84
N ARG A 55 2.87 -12.07 -17.23
CA ARG A 55 2.89 -13.52 -17.42
C ARG A 55 2.63 -13.95 -18.87
N LYS A 56 1.88 -13.12 -19.61
CA LYS A 56 1.60 -13.34 -21.04
C LYS A 56 2.68 -12.75 -21.96
N MET A 57 3.57 -11.93 -21.38
CA MET A 57 4.56 -11.17 -22.14
C MET A 57 5.99 -11.67 -21.97
N ILE A 58 6.28 -12.58 -21.02
CA ILE A 58 7.64 -13.07 -20.70
C ILE A 58 8.44 -13.45 -21.94
N ASP A 59 7.82 -14.11 -22.91
CA ASP A 59 8.52 -14.53 -24.13
C ASP A 59 8.70 -13.41 -25.17
N LYS A 60 7.98 -12.33 -25.05
CA LYS A 60 8.03 -11.16 -25.94
C LYS A 60 8.96 -10.07 -25.43
N ILE A 61 9.34 -10.11 -24.15
CA ILE A 61 10.23 -9.12 -23.55
C ILE A 61 11.62 -9.25 -24.17
N PRO A 62 12.18 -8.18 -24.75
CA PRO A 62 13.48 -8.21 -25.38
C PRO A 62 14.61 -8.32 -24.37
N ALA A 63 15.83 -8.63 -24.84
CA ALA A 63 17.04 -8.57 -24.01
C ALA A 63 17.28 -7.14 -23.48
N MET A 64 17.67 -7.03 -22.22
CA MET A 64 17.90 -5.77 -21.53
C MET A 64 19.11 -5.86 -20.59
N ASP A 65 19.61 -4.68 -20.20
CA ASP A 65 20.70 -4.54 -19.23
C ASP A 65 20.15 -4.31 -17.80
N ILE A 66 18.98 -3.65 -17.69
CA ILE A 66 18.39 -3.27 -16.41
C ILE A 66 16.93 -3.75 -16.37
N ILE A 67 16.53 -4.35 -15.27
CA ILE A 67 15.12 -4.59 -14.92
C ILE A 67 14.74 -3.63 -13.80
N CYS A 68 13.71 -2.79 -14.05
CA CYS A 68 13.00 -2.03 -13.03
C CYS A 68 11.65 -2.69 -12.76
N ALA A 69 11.29 -2.86 -11.49
CA ALA A 69 10.02 -3.48 -11.13
C ALA A 69 9.45 -2.96 -9.81
N GLY A 70 8.29 -2.29 -9.88
CA GLY A 70 7.47 -1.92 -8.72
C GLY A 70 6.39 -2.96 -8.46
N PHE A 71 6.77 -4.19 -8.12
CA PHE A 71 5.84 -5.32 -8.03
C PHE A 71 4.94 -5.23 -6.78
N PRO A 72 3.65 -5.67 -6.86
CA PRO A 72 2.76 -5.67 -5.71
C PRO A 72 3.21 -6.65 -4.63
N CYS A 73 3.00 -6.28 -3.35
CA CYS A 73 3.28 -7.14 -2.21
C CYS A 73 2.23 -8.26 -2.16
N GLN A 74 2.59 -9.44 -2.66
CA GLN A 74 1.77 -10.64 -2.58
C GLN A 74 2.35 -11.58 -1.50
N PRO A 75 1.49 -12.26 -0.70
CA PRO A 75 1.98 -13.25 0.24
C PRO A 75 2.65 -14.40 -0.50
N PHE A 76 3.85 -14.77 -0.08
CA PHE A 76 4.48 -16.00 -0.52
C PHE A 76 3.71 -17.20 0.06
N SER A 77 3.50 -18.25 -0.74
CA SER A 77 2.74 -19.41 -0.27
C SER A 77 3.49 -20.11 0.87
N LYS A 78 2.74 -20.44 1.94
CA LYS A 78 3.26 -21.23 3.07
C LYS A 78 3.32 -22.73 2.75
N SER A 79 3.49 -23.13 1.49
CA SER A 79 3.56 -24.53 1.13
C SER A 79 4.84 -25.16 1.68
N GLY A 80 4.64 -25.96 2.70
CA GLY A 80 5.46 -27.07 3.18
C GLY A 80 6.92 -26.80 3.53
N ALA A 81 7.25 -27.00 4.80
CA ALA A 81 8.63 -27.02 5.33
C ALA A 81 9.56 -28.10 4.70
N GLN A 82 9.16 -28.77 3.62
CA GLN A 82 9.89 -29.86 2.96
C GLN A 82 10.26 -29.57 1.48
N GLU A 83 9.68 -28.56 0.85
CA GLU A 83 10.00 -28.19 -0.53
C GLU A 83 10.80 -26.88 -0.47
N GLY A 84 12.09 -26.93 -0.75
CA GLY A 84 13.06 -25.84 -0.53
C GLY A 84 12.63 -24.46 -1.07
N PHE A 85 13.39 -23.42 -0.78
CA PHE A 85 13.16 -22.00 -1.10
C PHE A 85 12.65 -21.71 -2.54
N GLN A 86 12.93 -22.57 -3.50
CA GLN A 86 12.50 -22.42 -4.88
C GLN A 86 10.96 -22.49 -5.07
N ASP A 87 10.25 -23.24 -4.23
CA ASP A 87 8.79 -23.37 -4.32
C ASP A 87 8.02 -22.23 -3.61
N GLN A 88 8.65 -21.49 -2.69
CA GLN A 88 7.99 -20.44 -1.94
C GLN A 88 7.62 -19.23 -2.80
N THR A 89 8.34 -18.99 -3.90
CA THR A 89 8.09 -17.85 -4.81
C THR A 89 7.16 -18.20 -5.96
N ARG A 90 6.91 -19.49 -6.24
CA ARG A 90 6.06 -19.92 -7.35
C ARG A 90 4.66 -19.31 -7.28
N GLY A 91 4.19 -18.81 -8.41
CA GLY A 91 2.88 -18.18 -8.54
C GLY A 91 2.82 -16.73 -8.07
N THR A 92 3.94 -16.14 -7.63
CA THR A 92 4.04 -14.72 -7.31
C THR A 92 4.61 -13.93 -8.49
N LEU A 93 4.29 -12.64 -8.57
CA LEU A 93 4.86 -11.74 -9.59
C LEU A 93 6.38 -11.55 -9.43
N PHE A 94 6.91 -11.76 -8.23
CA PHE A 94 8.37 -11.80 -8.02
C PHE A 94 9.02 -13.01 -8.72
N HIS A 95 8.32 -14.15 -8.78
CA HIS A 95 8.80 -15.32 -9.53
C HIS A 95 8.89 -15.01 -11.04
N ASP A 96 7.93 -14.26 -11.58
CA ASP A 96 7.96 -13.85 -12.99
C ASP A 96 9.18 -12.95 -13.28
N ILE A 97 9.55 -12.07 -12.34
CA ILE A 97 10.80 -11.29 -12.42
C ILE A 97 12.01 -12.23 -12.42
N CYS A 98 12.06 -13.23 -11.53
CA CYS A 98 13.16 -14.20 -11.49
C CYS A 98 13.30 -14.97 -12.81
N THR A 99 12.18 -15.37 -13.43
CA THR A 99 12.18 -16.01 -14.75
C THR A 99 12.83 -15.14 -15.82
N LEU A 100 12.53 -13.83 -15.83
CA LEU A 100 13.17 -12.89 -16.76
C LEU A 100 14.66 -12.73 -16.46
N VAL A 101 15.05 -12.70 -15.18
CA VAL A 101 16.47 -12.62 -14.78
C VAL A 101 17.24 -13.84 -15.25
N GLU A 102 16.69 -15.04 -15.08
CA GLU A 102 17.30 -16.30 -15.52
C GLU A 102 17.45 -16.36 -17.05
N LYS A 103 16.44 -15.86 -17.78
CA LYS A 103 16.41 -15.84 -19.25
C LYS A 103 17.40 -14.83 -19.84
N HIS A 104 17.42 -13.63 -19.33
CA HIS A 104 18.11 -12.49 -19.95
C HIS A 104 19.42 -12.08 -19.27
N LYS A 105 19.65 -12.51 -18.04
CA LYS A 105 20.86 -12.22 -17.23
C LYS A 105 21.24 -10.73 -17.21
N PRO A 106 20.30 -9.84 -16.82
CA PRO A 106 20.56 -8.40 -16.82
C PRO A 106 21.77 -8.05 -15.92
N ALA A 107 22.33 -6.88 -16.12
CA ALA A 107 23.42 -6.37 -15.29
C ALA A 107 22.94 -5.87 -13.93
N VAL A 108 21.75 -5.25 -13.91
CA VAL A 108 21.20 -4.55 -12.74
C VAL A 108 19.70 -4.84 -12.58
N LEU A 109 19.27 -4.99 -11.31
CA LEU A 109 17.85 -4.98 -10.95
C LEU A 109 17.60 -3.79 -10.01
N VAL A 110 16.51 -3.07 -10.24
CA VAL A 110 16.01 -2.03 -9.32
C VAL A 110 14.57 -2.37 -8.97
N LEU A 111 14.38 -2.90 -7.77
CA LEU A 111 13.08 -3.36 -7.30
C LEU A 111 12.52 -2.38 -6.29
N GLU A 112 11.21 -2.12 -6.35
CA GLU A 112 10.50 -1.24 -5.41
C GLU A 112 9.31 -1.94 -4.78
N ASN A 113 9.06 -1.64 -3.51
CA ASN A 113 7.87 -2.14 -2.83
C ASN A 113 7.49 -1.23 -1.63
N VAL A 114 6.34 -1.52 -1.00
CA VAL A 114 5.94 -0.85 0.23
C VAL A 114 6.85 -1.24 1.41
N PRO A 115 7.06 -0.35 2.41
CA PRO A 115 7.94 -0.65 3.55
C PRO A 115 7.55 -1.90 4.34
N ASN A 116 6.26 -2.25 4.32
CA ASN A 116 5.76 -3.43 5.00
C ASN A 116 6.37 -4.75 4.47
N LEU A 117 6.91 -4.77 3.25
CA LEU A 117 7.61 -5.93 2.70
C LEU A 117 8.73 -6.42 3.64
N VAL A 118 9.46 -5.48 4.26
CA VAL A 118 10.57 -5.78 5.16
C VAL A 118 10.11 -6.47 6.45
N ALA A 119 8.94 -6.07 6.96
CA ALA A 119 8.38 -6.63 8.20
C ALA A 119 7.38 -7.77 7.97
N HIS A 120 6.98 -8.00 6.72
CA HIS A 120 5.97 -8.99 6.35
C HIS A 120 6.41 -10.40 6.76
N ASP A 121 5.48 -11.17 7.35
CA ASP A 121 5.72 -12.51 7.89
C ASP A 121 6.95 -12.58 8.81
N ASN A 122 7.04 -11.64 9.76
CA ASN A 122 8.19 -11.50 10.69
C ASN A 122 9.56 -11.41 9.98
N GLY A 123 9.59 -10.76 8.80
CA GLY A 123 10.78 -10.56 7.99
C GLY A 123 11.13 -11.75 7.08
N ASN A 124 10.37 -12.83 7.09
CA ASN A 124 10.65 -14.01 6.26
C ASN A 124 10.53 -13.68 4.77
N THR A 125 9.54 -12.89 4.38
CA THR A 125 9.36 -12.46 2.99
C THR A 125 10.61 -11.80 2.41
N MET A 126 11.20 -10.87 3.15
CA MET A 126 12.42 -10.19 2.69
C MET A 126 13.60 -11.16 2.60
N LYS A 127 13.77 -12.06 3.56
CA LYS A 127 14.81 -13.09 3.53
C LYS A 127 14.70 -14.00 2.32
N VAL A 128 13.47 -14.40 1.94
CA VAL A 128 13.23 -15.22 0.72
C VAL A 128 13.65 -14.46 -0.53
N ILE A 129 13.30 -13.18 -0.63
CA ILE A 129 13.71 -12.34 -1.76
C ILE A 129 15.24 -12.21 -1.83
N GLU A 130 15.90 -11.90 -0.71
CA GLU A 130 17.36 -11.77 -0.60
C GLU A 130 18.08 -13.07 -0.99
N SER A 131 17.58 -14.22 -0.49
CA SER A 131 18.14 -15.52 -0.84
C SER A 131 18.02 -15.80 -2.33
N LYS A 132 16.84 -15.56 -2.93
CA LYS A 132 16.62 -15.81 -4.36
C LYS A 132 17.46 -14.90 -5.24
N ILE A 133 17.63 -13.63 -4.87
CA ILE A 133 18.53 -12.70 -5.56
C ILE A 133 19.97 -13.19 -5.51
N SER A 134 20.42 -13.67 -4.35
CA SER A 134 21.78 -14.20 -4.17
C SER A 134 22.01 -15.48 -4.98
N GLU A 135 21.03 -16.40 -5.01
CA GLU A 135 21.04 -17.63 -5.82
C GLU A 135 21.16 -17.34 -7.33
N MET A 136 20.53 -16.25 -7.80
CA MET A 136 20.62 -15.80 -9.18
C MET A 136 21.96 -15.13 -9.54
N GLY A 137 22.89 -15.01 -8.57
CA GLY A 137 24.23 -14.47 -8.77
C GLY A 137 24.33 -12.95 -8.68
N PHE A 138 23.49 -12.33 -7.85
CA PHE A 138 23.51 -10.88 -7.62
C PHE A 138 23.92 -10.55 -6.19
N LYS A 139 24.74 -9.53 -6.02
CA LYS A 139 24.90 -8.78 -4.76
C LYS A 139 23.79 -7.74 -4.69
N HIS A 140 23.22 -7.53 -3.51
CA HIS A 140 22.10 -6.62 -3.32
C HIS A 140 22.28 -5.75 -2.09
N TRP A 141 21.58 -4.61 -2.11
CA TRP A 141 21.46 -3.63 -1.02
C TRP A 141 20.02 -3.13 -1.01
N TRP A 142 19.49 -2.87 0.15
CA TRP A 142 18.18 -2.26 0.24
C TRP A 142 18.10 -1.16 1.28
N LYS A 143 17.19 -0.21 1.06
CA LYS A 143 16.93 0.89 1.98
C LYS A 143 15.48 1.36 1.83
N ILE A 144 14.87 1.76 2.95
CA ILE A 144 13.58 2.46 2.92
C ILE A 144 13.88 3.94 2.68
N ILE A 145 13.35 4.46 1.59
CA ILE A 145 13.57 5.83 1.10
C ILE A 145 12.24 6.55 1.00
N SER A 146 12.24 7.87 1.21
CA SER A 146 11.08 8.72 0.97
C SER A 146 11.48 10.01 0.25
N PRO A 147 10.77 10.40 -0.83
CA PRO A 147 11.15 11.50 -1.72
C PRO A 147 11.39 12.85 -1.03
N HIS A 148 10.67 13.13 0.09
CA HIS A 148 10.87 14.38 0.82
C HIS A 148 12.30 14.57 1.38
N LYS A 149 13.05 13.48 1.55
CA LYS A 149 14.47 13.51 1.94
C LYS A 149 15.42 13.82 0.78
N TYR A 150 14.86 13.96 -0.42
CA TYR A 150 15.59 14.18 -1.67
C TYR A 150 15.03 15.38 -2.47
N GLY A 151 14.26 16.26 -1.82
CA GLY A 151 13.80 17.51 -2.41
C GLY A 151 12.44 17.47 -3.12
N THR A 152 11.65 16.42 -2.91
CA THR A 152 10.31 16.32 -3.49
C THR A 152 9.23 16.52 -2.42
N CYS A 153 8.20 17.32 -2.69
CA CYS A 153 7.10 17.62 -1.77
C CYS A 153 6.16 16.41 -1.55
N GLN A 154 6.72 15.22 -1.34
CA GLN A 154 5.94 14.00 -1.13
C GLN A 154 6.54 13.13 -0.02
N ILE A 155 5.72 12.81 0.99
CA ILE A 155 6.07 11.80 2.01
C ILE A 155 5.52 10.46 1.56
N ARG A 156 6.37 9.64 0.91
CA ARG A 156 6.02 8.33 0.38
C ARG A 156 7.15 7.34 0.62
N LYS A 157 7.13 6.67 1.77
CA LYS A 157 8.16 5.66 2.08
C LYS A 157 8.02 4.45 1.17
N ARG A 158 9.15 4.00 0.60
CA ARG A 158 9.25 2.77 -0.20
C ARG A 158 10.57 2.07 0.09
N VAL A 159 10.56 0.74 0.08
CA VAL A 159 11.79 -0.02 0.07
C VAL A 159 12.28 -0.14 -1.37
N TYR A 160 13.54 0.21 -1.59
CA TYR A 160 14.25 0.00 -2.85
C TYR A 160 15.31 -1.07 -2.63
N ILE A 161 15.34 -2.06 -3.52
CA ILE A 161 16.34 -3.12 -3.54
C ILE A 161 17.12 -2.95 -4.85
N VAL A 162 18.40 -2.65 -4.73
CA VAL A 162 19.30 -2.51 -5.88
C VAL A 162 20.18 -3.75 -5.91
N CYS A 163 20.20 -4.44 -7.07
CA CYS A 163 20.98 -5.66 -7.26
C CYS A 163 21.91 -5.49 -8.45
N ILE A 164 23.16 -5.88 -8.28
CA ILE A 164 24.17 -5.85 -9.33
C ILE A 164 24.75 -7.25 -9.48
N ARG A 165 24.87 -7.74 -10.71
CA ARG A 165 25.40 -9.07 -11.00
C ARG A 165 26.84 -9.19 -10.52
N ASN A 166 27.17 -10.30 -9.86
CA ASN A 166 28.44 -10.49 -9.14
C ASN A 166 29.69 -10.35 -10.03
N ASP A 167 29.62 -10.75 -11.29
CA ASP A 167 30.74 -10.64 -12.23
C ASP A 167 31.07 -9.19 -12.63
N LEU A 168 30.15 -8.24 -12.38
CA LEU A 168 30.30 -6.81 -12.65
C LEU A 168 30.78 -6.02 -11.41
N ILE A 169 30.71 -6.62 -10.23
CA ILE A 169 31.19 -6.02 -9.00
C ILE A 169 32.66 -6.43 -8.83
N ARG A 170 33.59 -5.50 -9.08
CA ARG A 170 35.00 -5.69 -8.76
C ARG A 170 35.30 -5.14 -7.38
N ASP A 171 35.83 -3.91 -7.32
CA ASP A 171 36.14 -3.19 -6.07
C ASP A 171 35.09 -2.11 -5.73
N PHE A 172 33.87 -2.26 -6.25
CA PHE A 172 32.80 -1.30 -6.08
C PHE A 172 31.83 -1.78 -4.99
N ASP A 173 31.51 -0.89 -4.06
CA ASP A 173 30.42 -1.08 -3.09
C ASP A 173 29.35 -0.01 -3.31
N PHE A 174 28.10 -0.46 -3.52
CA PHE A 174 26.97 0.44 -3.77
C PHE A 174 26.53 1.11 -2.47
N THR A 175 26.32 2.41 -2.51
CA THR A 175 25.75 3.16 -1.39
C THR A 175 24.56 3.99 -1.85
N PHE A 176 23.47 3.95 -1.08
CA PHE A 176 22.33 4.82 -1.32
C PHE A 176 22.70 6.29 -1.10
N PRO A 177 22.10 7.23 -1.85
CA PRO A 177 22.30 8.65 -1.65
C PRO A 177 22.02 9.06 -0.20
N LYS A 178 22.79 10.05 0.31
CA LYS A 178 22.57 10.60 1.65
C LYS A 178 21.30 11.42 1.68
N GLU A 179 20.47 11.16 2.70
CA GLU A 179 19.30 11.97 2.98
C GLU A 179 19.71 13.38 3.39
N ARG A 180 18.89 14.37 3.01
CA ARG A 180 19.06 15.77 3.38
C ARG A 180 17.76 16.31 3.94
N HIS A 181 17.87 17.39 4.72
CA HIS A 181 16.71 18.18 5.10
C HIS A 181 16.44 19.21 3.99
N PHE A 182 15.17 19.32 3.59
CA PHE A 182 14.69 20.33 2.66
C PHE A 182 13.52 21.06 3.30
N ASP A 183 13.47 22.36 3.15
CA ASP A 183 12.28 23.14 3.44
C ASP A 183 11.35 23.04 2.24
N LEU A 184 10.37 22.15 2.36
CA LEU A 184 9.48 21.78 1.25
C LEU A 184 8.11 22.41 1.46
N ASP A 185 7.67 23.17 0.48
CA ASP A 185 6.33 23.73 0.42
C ASP A 185 5.60 23.19 -0.81
N ILE A 186 4.44 22.56 -0.61
CA ILE A 186 3.61 22.02 -1.68
C ILE A 186 3.21 23.09 -2.69
N ARG A 187 3.07 24.35 -2.25
CA ARG A 187 2.71 25.47 -3.13
C ARG A 187 3.72 25.74 -4.24
N THR A 188 4.97 25.29 -4.08
CA THR A 188 6.00 25.44 -5.10
C THR A 188 5.84 24.51 -6.32
N VAL A 189 4.91 23.55 -6.24
CA VAL A 189 4.63 22.57 -7.29
C VAL A 189 3.17 22.56 -7.72
N LEU A 190 2.37 23.54 -7.25
CA LEU A 190 1.01 23.75 -7.73
C LEU A 190 1.05 24.68 -8.94
N ASP A 191 0.21 24.37 -9.94
CA ASP A 191 -0.01 25.23 -11.08
C ASP A 191 -0.98 26.36 -10.71
N ASP A 192 -0.69 27.59 -11.16
CA ASP A 192 -1.54 28.76 -10.89
C ASP A 192 -2.75 28.82 -11.86
N ASP A 193 -2.62 28.27 -13.06
CA ASP A 193 -3.66 28.22 -14.08
C ASP A 193 -4.04 26.77 -14.37
N VAL A 194 -5.18 26.35 -13.83
CA VAL A 194 -5.68 24.98 -13.89
C VAL A 194 -6.98 24.95 -14.68
N ASP A 195 -7.10 24.03 -15.64
CA ASP A 195 -8.31 23.80 -16.42
C ASP A 195 -9.51 23.48 -15.49
N ALA A 196 -10.64 24.17 -15.71
CA ALA A 196 -11.88 24.02 -14.92
C ALA A 196 -12.40 22.56 -14.83
N LYS A 197 -11.99 21.67 -15.74
CA LYS A 197 -12.31 20.24 -15.64
C LYS A 197 -11.73 19.56 -14.40
N TYR A 198 -10.74 20.18 -13.75
CA TYR A 198 -10.12 19.71 -12.49
C TYR A 198 -10.70 20.40 -11.26
N ASP A 199 -11.67 21.33 -11.44
CA ASP A 199 -12.37 21.92 -10.30
C ASP A 199 -13.11 20.82 -9.54
N MET A 200 -13.15 20.98 -8.22
CA MET A 200 -13.87 20.05 -7.36
C MET A 200 -15.37 20.16 -7.62
N THR A 201 -16.03 19.02 -7.60
CA THR A 201 -17.48 18.93 -7.62
C THR A 201 -18.10 19.51 -6.34
N GLU A 202 -19.38 19.89 -6.38
CA GLU A 202 -20.11 20.35 -5.18
C GLU A 202 -20.07 19.34 -4.05
N ASP A 203 -20.14 18.03 -4.35
CA ASP A 203 -20.04 16.96 -3.35
C ASP A 203 -18.64 16.91 -2.71
N GLU A 204 -17.58 17.05 -3.48
CA GLU A 204 -16.21 17.07 -2.96
C GLU A 204 -15.98 18.31 -2.08
N ILE A 205 -16.48 19.47 -2.48
CA ILE A 205 -16.44 20.70 -1.67
C ILE A 205 -17.20 20.48 -0.35
N TYR A 206 -18.40 19.90 -0.41
CA TYR A 206 -19.20 19.59 0.78
C TYR A 206 -18.42 18.70 1.77
N TRP A 207 -17.74 17.65 1.30
CA TRP A 207 -16.94 16.77 2.15
C TRP A 207 -15.72 17.46 2.73
N LEU A 208 -15.07 18.33 1.97
CA LEU A 208 -13.94 19.12 2.45
C LEU A 208 -14.34 20.14 3.52
N ASP A 209 -15.43 20.86 3.28
CA ASP A 209 -15.97 21.82 4.24
C ASP A 209 -16.40 21.15 5.55
N MET A 210 -17.02 19.98 5.44
CA MET A 210 -17.36 19.14 6.59
C MET A 210 -16.12 18.76 7.40
N TRP A 211 -15.06 18.34 6.72
CA TRP A 211 -13.81 17.94 7.36
C TRP A 211 -13.06 19.14 7.94
N GLU A 212 -13.04 20.26 7.24
CA GLU A 212 -12.44 21.50 7.73
C GLU A 212 -13.16 22.04 8.98
N ASP A 213 -14.49 22.01 8.98
CA ASP A 213 -15.29 22.36 10.16
C ASP A 213 -14.96 21.46 11.36
N PHE A 214 -14.76 20.17 11.11
CA PHE A 214 -14.31 19.24 12.15
C PHE A 214 -12.95 19.60 12.70
N LEU A 215 -11.95 19.79 11.84
CA LEU A 215 -10.58 20.12 12.23
C LEU A 215 -10.45 21.44 12.97
N LYS A 216 -11.24 22.45 12.61
CA LYS A 216 -11.25 23.76 13.26
C LYS A 216 -11.82 23.76 14.68
N ASN A 217 -12.74 22.84 14.96
CA ASN A 217 -13.54 22.86 16.18
C ASN A 217 -13.27 21.69 17.14
N VAL A 218 -12.61 20.63 16.67
CA VAL A 218 -12.21 19.52 17.52
C VAL A 218 -11.15 19.96 18.53
N ASN A 219 -11.29 19.56 19.78
CA ASN A 219 -10.25 19.79 20.77
C ASN A 219 -9.05 18.88 20.50
N THR A 220 -7.93 19.47 20.10
CA THR A 220 -6.72 18.77 19.67
C THR A 220 -5.72 18.50 20.79
N GLU A 221 -6.05 18.73 22.06
CA GLU A 221 -5.23 18.28 23.19
C GLU A 221 -5.01 16.76 23.11
N THR A 222 -5.97 16.04 22.55
CA THR A 222 -5.83 14.64 22.16
C THR A 222 -5.33 14.58 20.73
N LYS A 223 -4.13 14.02 20.52
CA LYS A 223 -3.62 13.75 19.19
C LYS A 223 -4.67 12.99 18.38
N LEU A 224 -5.05 13.49 17.19
CA LEU A 224 -5.96 12.81 16.30
C LEU A 224 -5.46 11.37 16.03
N PRO A 225 -6.38 10.38 15.96
CA PRO A 225 -5.99 9.01 15.64
C PRO A 225 -5.22 8.98 14.33
N GLY A 226 -4.11 8.24 14.25
CA GLY A 226 -3.33 8.06 13.03
C GLY A 226 -3.97 7.13 12.00
N HIS A 227 -5.29 6.97 12.06
CA HIS A 227 -6.14 6.10 11.23
C HIS A 227 -7.51 6.76 11.04
N PRO A 228 -8.34 6.31 10.11
CA PRO A 228 -9.64 6.92 9.83
C PRO A 228 -10.51 7.08 11.08
N ILE A 229 -11.21 8.21 11.19
CA ILE A 229 -12.19 8.45 12.25
C ILE A 229 -13.50 7.81 11.78
N TRP A 230 -14.02 6.87 12.56
CA TRP A 230 -15.29 6.22 12.29
C TRP A 230 -16.38 6.76 13.18
N ALA A 231 -17.35 7.46 12.60
CA ALA A 231 -18.49 7.99 13.31
C ALA A 231 -19.31 6.91 14.02
N ASP A 232 -19.37 5.69 13.48
CA ASP A 232 -20.00 4.53 14.10
C ASP A 232 -19.40 4.17 15.47
N CYS A 233 -18.13 4.52 15.71
CA CYS A 233 -17.49 4.30 17.01
C CYS A 233 -17.93 5.33 18.06
N PHE A 234 -18.56 6.43 17.66
CA PHE A 234 -19.12 7.44 18.57
C PHE A 234 -20.44 6.98 19.21
N GLN A 235 -21.11 6.00 18.59
CA GLN A 235 -22.29 5.35 19.12
C GLN A 235 -21.84 4.16 19.98
N GLY A 236 -22.60 3.87 21.00
CA GLY A 236 -22.35 2.74 21.88
C GLY A 236 -21.52 3.11 23.10
N LYS A 237 -22.19 3.00 24.25
CA LYS A 237 -21.59 3.23 25.56
C LYS A 237 -21.17 1.91 26.23
N GLU A 238 -21.45 0.79 25.58
CA GLU A 238 -21.19 -0.53 26.13
C GLU A 238 -19.68 -0.77 26.20
N GLU A 239 -19.23 -1.28 27.31
CA GLU A 239 -17.86 -1.77 27.45
C GLU A 239 -17.62 -2.90 26.45
N LEU A 240 -16.45 -2.93 25.84
CA LEU A 240 -16.04 -4.06 25.03
C LEU A 240 -15.84 -5.26 25.98
N PRO A 241 -16.59 -6.37 25.85
CA PRO A 241 -16.48 -7.50 26.75
C PRO A 241 -15.06 -8.09 26.73
N GLY A 242 -14.48 -8.25 27.91
CA GLY A 242 -13.10 -8.72 28.05
C GLY A 242 -12.96 -10.21 27.72
N ASN A 243 -13.93 -11.04 28.14
CA ASN A 243 -13.93 -12.48 27.91
C ASN A 243 -15.30 -12.95 27.44
N LEU A 244 -15.40 -13.28 26.16
CA LEU A 244 -16.64 -13.71 25.51
C LEU A 244 -17.13 -15.09 25.98
N GLU A 245 -16.25 -15.92 26.52
CA GLU A 245 -16.62 -17.25 27.06
C GLU A 245 -17.60 -17.20 28.24
N LEU A 246 -17.62 -16.06 28.95
CA LEU A 246 -18.47 -15.84 30.11
C LEU A 246 -19.94 -15.60 29.74
N TYR A 247 -20.27 -15.39 28.46
CA TYR A 247 -21.60 -15.07 27.98
C TYR A 247 -22.31 -16.32 27.44
N ASP A 248 -23.62 -16.40 27.60
CA ASP A 248 -24.45 -17.42 26.93
C ASP A 248 -24.70 -17.04 25.45
N GLU A 249 -25.28 -17.95 24.67
CA GLU A 249 -25.54 -17.75 23.24
C GLU A 249 -26.48 -16.55 22.98
N ALA A 250 -27.52 -16.38 23.77
CA ALA A 250 -28.46 -15.27 23.61
C ALA A 250 -27.77 -13.90 23.86
N GLN A 251 -26.88 -13.84 24.83
CA GLN A 251 -26.09 -12.66 25.11
C GLN A 251 -25.10 -12.38 23.99
N LEU A 252 -24.43 -13.42 23.45
CA LEU A 252 -23.51 -13.29 22.32
C LEU A 252 -24.21 -12.83 21.05
N ILE A 253 -25.39 -13.33 20.74
CA ILE A 253 -26.26 -12.89 19.64
C ILE A 253 -26.60 -11.41 19.79
N LYS A 254 -27.04 -11.01 20.99
CA LYS A 254 -27.36 -9.61 21.28
C LYS A 254 -26.15 -8.68 21.07
N ILE A 255 -24.97 -9.07 21.55
CA ILE A 255 -23.71 -8.33 21.35
C ILE A 255 -23.37 -8.29 19.86
N GLY A 256 -23.45 -9.42 19.17
CA GLY A 256 -23.13 -9.53 17.75
C GLY A 256 -24.02 -8.66 16.89
N ASN A 257 -25.33 -8.67 17.11
CA ASN A 257 -26.28 -7.84 16.38
C ASN A 257 -26.06 -6.34 16.64
N LEU A 258 -25.77 -5.95 17.89
CA LEU A 258 -25.43 -4.57 18.23
C LEU A 258 -24.15 -4.12 17.52
N TRP A 259 -23.12 -4.94 17.54
CA TRP A 259 -21.84 -4.62 16.89
C TRP A 259 -21.91 -4.66 15.37
N ALA A 260 -22.78 -5.50 14.81
CA ALA A 260 -23.07 -5.49 13.39
C ALA A 260 -23.75 -4.18 12.96
N ASN A 261 -24.67 -3.66 13.76
CA ASN A 261 -25.28 -2.35 13.52
C ASN A 261 -24.26 -1.20 13.55
N TYR A 262 -23.20 -1.34 14.34
CA TYR A 262 -22.07 -0.39 14.33
C TYR A 262 -21.03 -0.67 13.21
N GLY A 263 -21.25 -1.69 12.40
CA GLY A 263 -20.27 -2.08 11.35
C GLY A 263 -18.96 -2.69 11.89
N TRP A 264 -18.93 -3.09 13.16
CA TRP A 264 -17.71 -3.64 13.78
C TRP A 264 -17.49 -5.11 13.46
N VAL A 265 -18.57 -5.86 13.31
CA VAL A 265 -18.58 -7.28 12.94
C VAL A 265 -19.60 -7.50 11.83
N LYS A 266 -19.60 -8.68 11.23
CA LYS A 266 -20.69 -9.11 10.35
C LYS A 266 -21.91 -9.48 11.20
N PRO A 267 -23.13 -9.39 10.64
CA PRO A 267 -24.32 -9.91 11.30
C PRO A 267 -24.13 -11.37 11.74
N VAL A 268 -24.62 -11.69 12.93
CA VAL A 268 -24.59 -13.05 13.45
C VAL A 268 -25.95 -13.71 13.25
N ASP A 269 -25.92 -15.03 13.14
CA ASP A 269 -27.09 -15.89 12.90
C ASP A 269 -27.48 -16.62 14.20
N ASP A 270 -28.77 -16.74 14.46
CA ASP A 270 -29.33 -17.47 15.61
C ASP A 270 -29.04 -18.99 15.53
N GLU A 271 -28.68 -19.51 14.34
CA GLU A 271 -28.31 -20.90 14.14
C GLU A 271 -26.83 -21.20 14.47
N MET A 272 -26.04 -20.16 14.76
CA MET A 272 -24.63 -20.32 15.10
C MET A 272 -24.42 -20.93 16.48
N THR A 273 -23.48 -21.87 16.59
CA THR A 273 -23.04 -22.39 17.87
C THR A 273 -22.32 -21.34 18.70
N LYS A 274 -22.21 -21.51 20.01
CA LYS A 274 -21.49 -20.61 20.91
C LYS A 274 -20.03 -20.34 20.40
N GLU A 275 -19.34 -21.37 19.97
CA GLU A 275 -17.98 -21.24 19.41
C GLU A 275 -17.94 -20.37 18.15
N GLN A 276 -18.91 -20.57 17.24
CA GLN A 276 -19.04 -19.79 16.01
C GLN A 276 -19.38 -18.32 16.33
N LEU A 277 -20.27 -18.07 17.28
CA LEU A 277 -20.62 -16.72 17.74
C LEU A 277 -19.39 -16.00 18.32
N ILE A 278 -18.66 -16.64 19.24
CA ILE A 278 -17.43 -16.08 19.82
C ILE A 278 -16.44 -15.71 18.71
N LYS A 279 -16.21 -16.61 17.76
CA LYS A 279 -15.32 -16.35 16.63
C LYS A 279 -15.78 -15.19 15.75
N ALA A 280 -17.09 -15.09 15.48
CA ALA A 280 -17.69 -14.06 14.62
C ALA A 280 -17.58 -12.66 15.25
N ILE A 281 -17.75 -12.55 16.59
CA ILE A 281 -17.71 -11.28 17.31
C ILE A 281 -16.36 -10.95 17.95
N SER A 282 -15.38 -11.84 17.88
CA SER A 282 -14.03 -11.58 18.37
C SER A 282 -13.37 -10.45 17.59
N LEU A 283 -13.17 -9.31 18.23
CA LEU A 283 -12.48 -8.17 17.65
C LEU A 283 -10.97 -8.33 17.85
N PRO A 284 -10.16 -8.21 16.78
CA PRO A 284 -8.72 -8.23 16.94
C PRO A 284 -8.23 -7.03 17.75
N PRO A 285 -7.11 -7.14 18.49
CA PRO A 285 -6.61 -6.09 19.39
C PRO A 285 -6.46 -4.72 18.75
N TRP A 286 -6.02 -4.66 17.48
CA TRP A 286 -5.89 -3.41 16.75
C TRP A 286 -7.25 -2.71 16.55
N LYS A 287 -8.32 -3.48 16.30
CA LYS A 287 -9.68 -2.93 16.09
C LYS A 287 -10.30 -2.47 17.40
N GLN A 288 -10.09 -3.23 18.49
CA GLN A 288 -10.50 -2.80 19.84
C GLN A 288 -9.85 -1.45 20.21
N ASN A 289 -8.53 -1.34 20.03
CA ASN A 289 -7.78 -0.10 20.28
C ASN A 289 -8.26 1.06 19.40
N PHE A 290 -8.63 0.78 18.17
CA PHE A 290 -9.22 1.73 17.25
C PHE A 290 -10.56 2.28 17.76
N ILE A 291 -11.47 1.41 18.17
CA ILE A 291 -12.78 1.77 18.72
C ILE A 291 -12.59 2.63 19.98
N LEU A 292 -11.73 2.20 20.91
CA LEU A 292 -11.46 2.92 22.15
C LEU A 292 -10.90 4.33 21.90
N LYS A 293 -10.01 4.50 20.95
CA LYS A 293 -9.46 5.81 20.56
C LYS A 293 -10.51 6.73 19.96
N ASN A 294 -11.40 6.21 19.13
CA ASN A 294 -12.50 6.99 18.57
C ASN A 294 -13.53 7.39 19.63
N ARG A 295 -13.83 6.50 20.58
CA ARG A 295 -14.67 6.82 21.72
C ARG A 295 -14.08 7.90 22.60
N LEU A 296 -12.80 7.80 22.92
CA LEU A 296 -12.10 8.83 23.71
C LEU A 296 -12.14 10.19 22.99
N LEU A 297 -11.93 10.23 21.67
CA LEU A 297 -12.07 11.44 20.87
C LEU A 297 -13.49 12.02 20.99
N TYR A 298 -14.51 11.16 20.86
CA TYR A 298 -15.90 11.57 21.00
C TYR A 298 -16.21 12.11 22.41
N ASP A 299 -15.82 11.40 23.46
CA ASP A 299 -16.10 11.80 24.85
C ASP A 299 -15.47 13.16 25.19
N ASN A 300 -14.26 13.41 24.72
CA ASN A 300 -13.56 14.68 24.91
C ASN A 300 -14.18 15.84 24.10
N ASN A 301 -14.96 15.53 23.05
CA ASN A 301 -15.51 16.52 22.12
C ASN A 301 -17.04 16.40 21.95
N ARG A 302 -17.73 15.70 22.83
CA ARG A 302 -19.14 15.31 22.69
C ARG A 302 -20.06 16.44 22.22
N LYS A 303 -20.04 17.60 22.91
CA LYS A 303 -20.92 18.73 22.59
C LYS A 303 -20.72 19.25 21.16
N PHE A 304 -19.48 19.23 20.71
CA PHE A 304 -19.15 19.63 19.35
C PHE A 304 -19.54 18.54 18.34
N ILE A 305 -19.12 17.29 18.57
CA ILE A 305 -19.33 16.17 17.64
C ILE A 305 -20.84 15.93 17.43
N ASP A 306 -21.65 15.96 18.48
CA ASP A 306 -23.13 15.77 18.35
C ASP A 306 -23.75 16.83 17.43
N LYS A 307 -23.30 18.10 17.52
CA LYS A 307 -23.75 19.18 16.64
C LYS A 307 -23.24 18.99 15.21
N TRP A 308 -22.00 18.59 15.08
CA TRP A 308 -21.31 18.37 13.81
C TRP A 308 -21.92 17.20 13.03
N LEU A 309 -22.18 16.05 13.69
CA LEU A 309 -22.86 14.90 13.09
C LEU A 309 -24.23 15.28 12.54
N LYS A 310 -25.00 16.06 13.31
CA LYS A 310 -26.33 16.53 12.90
C LYS A 310 -26.27 17.54 11.77
N LYS A 311 -25.33 18.53 11.84
CA LYS A 311 -25.14 19.55 10.82
C LYS A 311 -24.84 18.95 9.44
N TRP A 312 -23.92 17.96 9.44
CA TRP A 312 -23.37 17.38 8.22
C TRP A 312 -24.04 16.04 7.82
N ARG A 313 -25.08 15.62 8.52
CA ARG A 313 -25.83 14.36 8.27
C ARG A 313 -24.94 13.14 8.11
N VAL A 314 -23.84 13.08 8.84
CA VAL A 314 -22.79 12.04 8.68
C VAL A 314 -23.32 10.63 8.93
N LEU A 315 -24.42 10.48 9.69
CA LEU A 315 -25.03 9.19 9.98
C LEU A 315 -26.23 8.85 9.07
N ASP A 316 -26.68 9.82 8.24
CA ASP A 316 -27.83 9.62 7.34
C ASP A 316 -27.43 8.95 6.00
N VAL A 317 -26.12 8.73 5.77
CA VAL A 317 -25.57 8.17 4.53
C VAL A 317 -25.65 6.63 4.47
N LYS A 318 -26.40 6.00 5.38
CA LYS A 318 -26.61 4.54 5.43
C LYS A 318 -27.94 4.06 4.83
N GLU A 319 -28.66 4.91 4.12
CA GLU A 319 -29.83 4.47 3.35
C GLU A 319 -29.50 4.20 1.88
#